data_591d06247c39e94352c41118b74f161f
#
_entry.id   591d06247c39e94352c41118b74f161f
#
_cell.length_a   1.000
_cell.length_b   1.000
_cell.length_c   1.000
_cell.angle_alpha   90.00
_cell.angle_beta   90.00
_cell.angle_gamma   90.00
#
_symmetry.space_group_name_H-M   'P 1'
#
loop_
_entity.id
_entity.type
_entity.pdbx_description
1 polymer ?
#
loop_
_entity_poly.entity_id
_entity_poly.type
_entity_poly.pdbx_seq_one_letter_code
_entity_poly.pdbx_strand_id
1 'polypeptide(L)'
;NTGVDADSLSDEELQDQLNQMWRNRCINDTYEPGSTFKIITASASLEEGVVSLDDTFFCPGYRIVEDRKIRCHKVGGHGQETFVEGIQNSCNPVFMDIGLRLGSDRFYDYFEKFGLLKLTNVDLPGEAGTIMHRKEDIGTVELATMTFGQSFQVTPIQMAVTVSSIINGGTRVTPH
;
A
#
# COMPACT_ATOMS: atom_id res chain seq x y z
N ASN A 1 27.19 4.31 -14.89
CA ASN A 1 28.58 4.62 -14.50
C ASN A 1 28.60 4.79 -12.98
N THR A 2 28.91 3.71 -12.25
CA THR A 2 28.91 3.69 -10.78
C THR A 2 30.13 4.42 -10.19
N GLY A 3 31.07 4.87 -11.03
CA GLY A 3 32.33 5.49 -10.58
C GLY A 3 33.32 4.51 -9.95
N VAL A 4 33.02 3.21 -9.97
CA VAL A 4 33.88 2.15 -9.44
C VAL A 4 34.74 1.58 -10.57
N ASP A 5 36.04 1.45 -10.32
CA ASP A 5 36.98 0.81 -11.27
C ASP A 5 36.78 -0.71 -11.20
N ALA A 6 36.30 -1.30 -12.28
CA ALA A 6 36.00 -2.74 -12.37
C ALA A 6 37.26 -3.61 -12.14
N ASP A 7 38.43 -3.11 -12.51
CA ASP A 7 39.71 -3.83 -12.37
C ASP A 7 40.18 -3.89 -10.90
N SER A 8 39.57 -3.10 -10.00
CA SER A 8 39.89 -3.07 -8.57
C SER A 8 39.01 -3.99 -7.72
N LEU A 9 37.98 -4.62 -8.33
CA LEU A 9 37.00 -5.45 -7.64
C LEU A 9 37.42 -6.93 -7.70
N SER A 10 37.10 -7.68 -6.64
CA SER A 10 37.10 -9.13 -6.68
C SER A 10 35.97 -9.65 -7.59
N ASP A 11 36.06 -10.91 -8.02
CA ASP A 11 35.01 -11.52 -8.84
C ASP A 11 33.62 -11.50 -8.18
N GLU A 12 33.56 -11.65 -6.85
CA GLU A 12 32.32 -11.60 -6.07
C GLU A 12 31.75 -10.16 -6.06
N GLU A 13 32.59 -9.17 -5.80
CA GLU A 13 32.17 -7.75 -5.80
C GLU A 13 31.75 -7.30 -7.20
N LEU A 14 32.45 -7.74 -8.23
CA LEU A 14 32.07 -7.45 -9.62
C LEU A 14 30.71 -8.06 -9.96
N GLN A 15 30.47 -9.33 -9.57
CA GLN A 15 29.18 -10.00 -9.78
C GLN A 15 28.05 -9.28 -9.05
N ASP A 16 28.27 -8.83 -7.81
CA ASP A 16 27.29 -8.06 -7.04
C ASP A 16 26.98 -6.71 -7.69
N GLN A 17 27.99 -6.01 -8.19
CA GLN A 17 27.81 -4.74 -8.92
C GLN A 17 26.99 -4.95 -10.20
N LEU A 18 27.27 -6.00 -10.96
CA LEU A 18 26.50 -6.34 -12.17
C LEU A 18 25.06 -6.69 -11.84
N ASN A 19 24.83 -7.47 -10.79
CA ASN A 19 23.48 -7.80 -10.32
C ASN A 19 22.71 -6.56 -9.91
N GLN A 20 23.35 -5.59 -9.22
CA GLN A 20 22.73 -4.32 -8.86
C GLN A 20 22.42 -3.45 -10.09
N MET A 21 23.27 -3.46 -11.11
CA MET A 21 23.01 -2.72 -12.36
C MET A 21 21.80 -3.26 -13.12
N TRP A 22 21.58 -4.57 -13.08
CA TRP A 22 20.46 -5.24 -13.77
C TRP A 22 19.18 -5.25 -12.94
N ARG A 23 19.25 -4.90 -11.66
CA ARG A 23 18.10 -4.87 -10.77
C ARG A 23 17.15 -3.73 -11.15
N ASN A 24 15.93 -4.10 -11.54
CA ASN A 24 14.86 -3.15 -11.77
C ASN A 24 14.02 -2.99 -10.50
N ARG A 25 14.24 -1.90 -9.76
CA ARG A 25 13.58 -1.65 -8.48
C ARG A 25 12.05 -1.59 -8.59
N CYS A 26 11.51 -1.30 -9.77
CA CYS A 26 10.06 -1.24 -9.95
C CYS A 26 9.40 -2.63 -9.90
N ILE A 27 10.16 -3.69 -10.15
CA ILE A 27 9.64 -5.06 -10.21
C ILE A 27 10.34 -6.02 -9.23
N ASN A 28 11.63 -5.77 -8.92
CA ASN A 28 12.40 -6.67 -8.07
C ASN A 28 12.34 -6.31 -6.57
N ASP A 29 11.92 -5.09 -6.23
CA ASP A 29 11.87 -4.60 -4.86
C ASP A 29 10.43 -4.45 -4.39
N THR A 30 10.21 -4.77 -3.11
CA THR A 30 8.95 -4.51 -2.42
C THR A 30 9.12 -3.36 -1.43
N TYR A 31 8.06 -2.63 -1.19
CA TYR A 31 8.02 -1.52 -0.25
C TYR A 31 6.64 -1.38 0.39
N GLU A 32 6.56 -0.75 1.53
CA GLU A 32 5.29 -0.32 2.10
C GLU A 32 4.76 0.88 1.30
N PRO A 33 3.61 0.75 0.60
CA PRO A 33 3.13 1.80 -0.31
C PRO A 33 2.68 3.08 0.40
N GLY A 34 2.46 3.00 1.72
CA GLY A 34 2.04 4.15 2.51
C GLY A 34 0.75 4.77 1.98
N SER A 35 0.64 6.08 2.04
CA SER A 35 -0.60 6.80 1.73
C SER A 35 -1.11 6.65 0.29
N THR A 36 -0.31 6.16 -0.64
CA THR A 36 -0.80 5.86 -2.00
C THR A 36 -1.80 4.70 -1.99
N PHE A 37 -1.69 3.80 -1.01
CA PHE A 37 -2.62 2.69 -0.82
C PHE A 37 -4.03 3.13 -0.37
N LYS A 38 -4.18 4.32 0.20
CA LYS A 38 -5.47 4.85 0.65
C LYS A 38 -6.53 4.90 -0.46
N ILE A 39 -6.11 5.01 -1.71
CA ILE A 39 -7.00 4.95 -2.87
C ILE A 39 -7.75 3.61 -2.90
N ILE A 40 -7.04 2.51 -2.63
CA ILE A 40 -7.63 1.16 -2.61
C ILE A 40 -8.60 1.01 -1.43
N THR A 41 -8.18 1.44 -0.24
CA THR A 41 -9.03 1.41 0.96
C THR A 41 -10.30 2.25 0.77
N ALA A 42 -10.18 3.45 0.21
CA ALA A 42 -11.32 4.33 -0.10
C ALA A 42 -12.28 3.66 -1.09
N SER A 43 -11.75 3.10 -2.19
CA SER A 43 -12.56 2.44 -3.22
C SER A 43 -13.31 1.24 -2.65
N ALA A 44 -12.64 0.39 -1.89
CA ALA A 44 -13.27 -0.77 -1.24
C ALA A 44 -14.36 -0.35 -0.24
N SER A 45 -14.11 0.69 0.55
CA SER A 45 -15.05 1.16 1.58
C SER A 45 -16.29 1.81 0.98
N LEU A 46 -16.15 2.53 -0.12
CA LEU A 46 -17.27 3.10 -0.89
C LEU A 46 -18.10 2.01 -1.56
N GLU A 47 -17.46 1.04 -2.21
CA GLU A 47 -18.13 -0.07 -2.88
C GLU A 47 -18.95 -0.93 -1.91
N GLU A 48 -18.42 -1.19 -0.72
CA GLU A 48 -19.13 -1.93 0.34
C GLU A 48 -20.14 -1.06 1.11
N GLY A 49 -20.25 0.23 0.80
CA GLY A 49 -21.18 1.14 1.45
C GLY A 49 -20.93 1.36 2.96
N VAL A 50 -19.70 1.08 3.42
CA VAL A 50 -19.33 1.29 4.85
C VAL A 50 -18.96 2.75 5.14
N VAL A 51 -18.82 3.56 4.09
CA VAL A 51 -18.63 5.00 4.14
C VAL A 51 -19.35 5.67 2.97
N SER A 52 -19.82 6.88 3.19
CA SER A 52 -20.37 7.78 2.17
C SER A 52 -19.54 9.05 2.05
N LEU A 53 -19.73 9.83 0.98
CA LEU A 53 -19.02 11.09 0.78
C LEU A 53 -19.34 12.14 1.86
N ASP A 54 -20.51 12.03 2.48
CA ASP A 54 -21.01 12.95 3.51
C ASP A 54 -20.64 12.53 4.93
N ASP A 55 -20.03 11.34 5.10
CA ASP A 55 -19.57 10.88 6.41
C ASP A 55 -18.55 11.86 7.00
N THR A 56 -18.66 12.10 8.29
CA THR A 56 -17.75 12.97 9.03
C THR A 56 -16.94 12.20 10.07
N PHE A 57 -15.71 12.66 10.28
CA PHE A 57 -14.73 12.06 11.16
C PHE A 57 -14.06 13.11 12.02
N PHE A 58 -13.39 12.68 13.08
CA PHE A 58 -12.59 13.57 13.90
C PHE A 58 -11.17 13.05 14.07
N CYS A 59 -10.18 13.86 13.71
CA CYS A 59 -8.77 13.54 13.82
C CYS A 59 -8.09 14.38 14.92
N PRO A 60 -7.82 13.81 16.11
CA PRO A 60 -7.07 14.49 17.17
C PRO A 60 -5.55 14.40 16.99
N GLY A 61 -5.05 13.95 15.82
CA GLY A 61 -3.65 13.70 15.55
C GLY A 61 -3.21 12.24 15.80
N TYR A 62 -4.10 11.38 16.25
CA TYR A 62 -3.84 9.96 16.48
C TYR A 62 -5.15 9.15 16.59
N ARG A 63 -5.02 7.84 16.52
CA ARG A 63 -6.06 6.87 16.87
C ARG A 63 -5.49 5.86 17.86
N ILE A 64 -6.27 5.49 18.87
CA ILE A 64 -5.93 4.35 19.73
C ILE A 64 -6.65 3.14 19.16
N VAL A 65 -5.87 2.11 18.82
CA VAL A 65 -6.35 0.82 18.34
C VAL A 65 -5.81 -0.22 19.31
N GLU A 66 -6.69 -0.84 20.06
CA GLU A 66 -6.35 -1.69 21.22
C GLU A 66 -5.45 -0.91 22.20
N ASP A 67 -4.21 -1.35 22.40
CA ASP A 67 -3.20 -0.72 23.28
C ASP A 67 -2.23 0.20 22.51
N ARG A 68 -2.39 0.33 21.20
CA ARG A 68 -1.46 1.07 20.31
C ARG A 68 -1.97 2.46 19.98
N LYS A 69 -1.13 3.44 20.21
CA LYS A 69 -1.35 4.82 19.76
C LYS A 69 -0.71 5.02 18.39
N ILE A 70 -1.54 5.00 17.33
CA ILE A 70 -1.10 5.19 15.94
C ILE A 70 -1.31 6.66 15.57
N ARG A 71 -0.25 7.32 15.09
CA ARG A 71 -0.24 8.77 14.86
C ARG A 71 -0.68 9.14 13.44
N CYS A 72 -1.33 10.30 13.33
CA CYS A 72 -1.46 11.00 12.07
C CYS A 72 -0.13 11.69 11.73
N HIS A 73 0.12 11.95 10.43
CA HIS A 73 1.27 12.75 10.03
C HIS A 73 1.17 14.21 10.53
N LYS A 74 -0.05 14.73 10.71
CA LYS A 74 -0.30 16.04 11.32
C LYS A 74 -0.41 15.89 12.83
N VAL A 75 0.61 16.33 13.55
CA VAL A 75 0.75 16.16 15.01
C VAL A 75 -0.44 16.74 15.80
N GLY A 76 -0.94 17.92 15.41
CA GLY A 76 -2.09 18.57 16.05
C GLY A 76 -3.45 18.01 15.61
N GLY A 77 -3.47 17.05 14.68
CA GLY A 77 -4.69 16.54 14.07
C GLY A 77 -5.29 17.48 13.04
N HIS A 78 -6.27 16.95 12.29
CA HIS A 78 -7.02 17.74 11.29
C HIS A 78 -8.31 18.32 11.88
N GLY A 79 -8.73 17.85 13.07
CA GLY A 79 -10.01 18.21 13.66
C GLY A 79 -11.17 17.49 12.99
N GLN A 80 -12.31 18.16 12.89
CA GLN A 80 -13.48 17.66 12.16
C GLN A 80 -13.21 17.72 10.67
N GLU A 81 -13.44 16.61 9.96
CA GLU A 81 -13.28 16.52 8.51
C GLU A 81 -14.31 15.56 7.91
N THR A 82 -14.75 15.83 6.69
CA THR A 82 -15.54 14.91 5.89
C THR A 82 -14.66 13.78 5.36
N PHE A 83 -15.27 12.71 4.82
CA PHE A 83 -14.51 11.64 4.15
C PHE A 83 -13.64 12.20 3.01
N VAL A 84 -14.20 13.13 2.22
CA VAL A 84 -13.48 13.76 1.12
C VAL A 84 -12.26 14.55 1.63
N GLU A 85 -12.44 15.36 2.68
CA GLU A 85 -11.32 16.08 3.32
C GLU A 85 -10.30 15.12 3.93
N GLY A 86 -10.75 13.99 4.51
CA GLY A 86 -9.86 12.94 5.00
C GLY A 86 -8.96 12.34 3.92
N ILE A 87 -9.47 12.21 2.68
CA ILE A 87 -8.67 11.81 1.51
C ILE A 87 -7.70 12.93 1.13
N GLN A 88 -8.19 14.16 0.97
CA GLN A 88 -7.38 15.32 0.58
C GLN A 88 -6.24 15.59 1.57
N ASN A 89 -6.52 15.47 2.86
CA ASN A 89 -5.57 15.64 3.94
C ASN A 89 -4.71 14.39 4.19
N SER A 90 -4.97 13.29 3.49
CA SER A 90 -4.30 12.01 3.74
C SER A 90 -4.32 11.60 5.23
N CYS A 91 -5.48 11.76 5.87
CA CYS A 91 -5.65 11.60 7.31
C CYS A 91 -5.60 10.11 7.73
N ASN A 92 -4.59 9.69 8.50
CA ASN A 92 -4.48 8.30 8.96
C ASN A 92 -5.65 7.87 9.86
N PRO A 93 -6.10 8.65 10.87
CA PRO A 93 -7.26 8.29 11.69
C PRO A 93 -8.53 8.02 10.89
N VAL A 94 -8.84 8.82 9.87
CA VAL A 94 -10.00 8.57 8.99
C VAL A 94 -9.86 7.21 8.30
N PHE A 95 -8.70 6.92 7.74
CA PHE A 95 -8.47 5.64 7.04
C PHE A 95 -8.47 4.43 7.98
N MET A 96 -7.98 4.57 9.21
CA MET A 96 -8.15 3.53 10.23
C MET A 96 -9.63 3.29 10.55
N ASP A 97 -10.43 4.36 10.73
CA ASP A 97 -11.85 4.23 11.05
C ASP A 97 -12.63 3.53 9.92
N ILE A 98 -12.44 3.93 8.66
CA ILE A 98 -13.14 3.31 7.54
C ILE A 98 -12.69 1.86 7.30
N GLY A 99 -11.40 1.58 7.45
CA GLY A 99 -10.89 0.22 7.31
C GLY A 99 -11.35 -0.72 8.42
N LEU A 100 -11.45 -0.22 9.65
CA LEU A 100 -12.04 -0.99 10.75
C LEU A 100 -13.55 -1.25 10.56
N ARG A 101 -14.28 -0.31 9.93
CA ARG A 101 -15.68 -0.53 9.50
C ARG A 101 -15.76 -1.59 8.38
N LEU A 102 -14.81 -1.58 7.45
CA LEU A 102 -14.73 -2.57 6.36
C LEU A 102 -14.50 -3.98 6.91
N GLY A 103 -13.59 -4.11 7.89
CA GLY A 103 -13.19 -5.36 8.51
C GLY A 103 -12.12 -6.12 7.72
N SER A 104 -11.39 -7.01 8.42
CA SER A 104 -10.24 -7.72 7.86
C SER A 104 -10.60 -8.64 6.69
N ASP A 105 -11.72 -9.33 6.76
CA ASP A 105 -12.16 -10.25 5.71
C ASP A 105 -12.38 -9.53 4.38
N ARG A 106 -13.19 -8.47 4.39
CA ARG A 106 -13.46 -7.68 3.19
C ARG A 106 -12.21 -6.96 2.68
N PHE A 107 -11.41 -6.41 3.60
CA PHE A 107 -10.15 -5.76 3.25
C PHE A 107 -9.23 -6.73 2.48
N TYR A 108 -9.07 -7.96 2.98
CA TYR A 108 -8.27 -8.99 2.32
C TYR A 108 -8.84 -9.40 0.97
N ASP A 109 -10.17 -9.56 0.87
CA ASP A 109 -10.85 -9.91 -0.38
C ASP A 109 -10.64 -8.83 -1.46
N TYR A 110 -10.65 -7.55 -1.07
CA TYR A 110 -10.31 -6.45 -2.00
C TYR A 110 -8.84 -6.45 -2.38
N PHE A 111 -7.94 -6.77 -1.45
CA PHE A 111 -6.53 -6.92 -1.74
C PHE A 111 -6.31 -7.99 -2.83
N GLU A 112 -7.05 -9.10 -2.75
CA GLU A 112 -7.03 -10.16 -3.76
C GLU A 112 -7.70 -9.73 -5.07
N LYS A 113 -8.89 -9.10 -5.02
CA LYS A 113 -9.61 -8.60 -6.21
C LYS A 113 -8.79 -7.62 -7.03
N PHE A 114 -8.05 -6.73 -6.37
CA PHE A 114 -7.11 -5.82 -7.03
C PHE A 114 -5.84 -6.53 -7.56
N GLY A 115 -5.69 -7.82 -7.30
CA GLY A 115 -4.59 -8.64 -7.79
C GLY A 115 -3.26 -8.39 -7.08
N LEU A 116 -3.29 -7.79 -5.89
CA LEU A 116 -2.09 -7.48 -5.11
C LEU A 116 -1.41 -8.72 -4.50
N LEU A 117 -2.11 -9.87 -4.43
CA LEU A 117 -1.54 -11.15 -3.98
C LEU A 117 -0.90 -11.96 -5.12
N LYS A 118 -0.93 -11.44 -6.34
CA LYS A 118 -0.42 -12.13 -7.53
C LYS A 118 0.61 -11.26 -8.24
N LEU A 119 1.50 -11.89 -8.98
CA LEU A 119 2.39 -11.20 -9.89
C LEU A 119 1.59 -10.44 -10.96
N THR A 120 2.14 -9.35 -11.46
CA THR A 120 1.52 -8.60 -12.57
C THR A 120 1.69 -9.32 -13.90
N ASN A 121 2.63 -10.27 -13.96
CA ASN A 121 3.07 -10.96 -15.17
C ASN A 121 3.66 -9.99 -16.22
N VAL A 122 4.35 -8.94 -15.74
CA VAL A 122 5.18 -8.13 -16.63
C VAL A 122 6.19 -9.03 -17.35
N ASP A 123 6.46 -8.74 -18.64
CA ASP A 123 7.38 -9.51 -19.49
C ASP A 123 8.87 -9.28 -19.18
N LEU A 124 9.17 -8.96 -17.92
CA LEU A 124 10.52 -8.76 -17.40
C LEU A 124 10.83 -9.78 -16.30
N PRO A 125 12.07 -10.27 -16.19
CA PRO A 125 12.44 -11.29 -15.22
C PRO A 125 12.54 -10.72 -13.80
N GLY A 126 12.28 -11.60 -12.80
CA GLY A 126 12.57 -11.31 -11.40
C GLY A 126 11.51 -10.50 -10.68
N GLU A 127 10.25 -10.51 -11.13
CA GLU A 127 9.15 -9.86 -10.41
C GLU A 127 9.01 -10.43 -9.00
N ALA A 128 9.10 -9.56 -7.99
CA ALA A 128 8.94 -9.94 -6.59
C ALA A 128 7.47 -10.11 -6.22
N GLY A 129 7.20 -11.08 -5.34
CA GLY A 129 5.87 -11.29 -4.78
C GLY A 129 5.57 -10.35 -3.61
N THR A 130 4.29 -10.18 -3.32
CA THR A 130 3.81 -9.43 -2.16
C THR A 130 4.22 -10.10 -0.85
N ILE A 131 4.64 -9.29 0.12
CA ILE A 131 4.86 -9.73 1.49
C ILE A 131 3.67 -9.24 2.33
N MET A 132 2.89 -10.18 2.85
CA MET A 132 1.66 -9.87 3.59
C MET A 132 1.38 -10.92 4.66
N HIS A 133 0.68 -10.52 5.71
CA HIS A 133 0.13 -11.44 6.71
C HIS A 133 -0.86 -12.41 6.06
N ARG A 134 -0.96 -13.63 6.60
CA ARG A 134 -2.05 -14.53 6.21
C ARG A 134 -3.38 -13.95 6.71
N LYS A 135 -4.47 -14.25 6.00
CA LYS A 135 -5.80 -13.68 6.31
C LYS A 135 -6.20 -13.88 7.78
N GLU A 136 -5.93 -15.06 8.32
CA GLU A 136 -6.22 -15.43 9.71
C GLU A 136 -5.34 -14.74 10.77
N ASP A 137 -4.21 -14.17 10.36
CA ASP A 137 -3.26 -13.50 11.25
C ASP A 137 -3.45 -11.97 11.28
N ILE A 138 -4.41 -11.43 10.52
CA ILE A 138 -4.68 -9.99 10.49
C ILE A 138 -5.52 -9.61 11.71
N GLY A 139 -4.85 -9.10 12.74
CA GLY A 139 -5.49 -8.50 13.91
C GLY A 139 -6.00 -7.08 13.66
N THR A 140 -6.60 -6.49 14.67
CA THR A 140 -7.18 -5.12 14.59
C THR A 140 -6.11 -4.06 14.33
N VAL A 141 -4.93 -4.22 14.94
CA VAL A 141 -3.80 -3.27 14.78
C VAL A 141 -3.19 -3.37 13.39
N GLU A 142 -2.97 -4.60 12.91
CA GLU A 142 -2.47 -4.85 11.55
C GLU A 142 -3.44 -4.28 10.53
N LEU A 143 -4.73 -4.57 10.63
CA LEU A 143 -5.74 -4.00 9.75
C LEU A 143 -5.68 -2.48 9.75
N ALA A 144 -5.65 -1.83 10.92
CA ALA A 144 -5.60 -0.38 11.02
C ALA A 144 -4.40 0.21 10.27
N THR A 145 -3.21 -0.40 10.38
CA THR A 145 -2.00 0.08 9.69
C THR A 145 -2.01 -0.23 8.20
N MET A 146 -2.58 -1.36 7.81
CA MET A 146 -2.72 -1.76 6.40
C MET A 146 -3.62 -0.79 5.62
N THR A 147 -4.62 -0.18 6.25
CA THR A 147 -5.55 0.76 5.58
C THR A 147 -4.88 2.01 5.01
N PHE A 148 -3.72 2.38 5.52
CA PHE A 148 -2.91 3.47 4.99
C PHE A 148 -1.54 3.01 4.45
N GLY A 149 -1.43 1.71 4.10
CA GLY A 149 -0.33 1.16 3.32
C GLY A 149 0.91 0.80 4.11
N GLN A 150 0.77 0.38 5.38
CA GLN A 150 1.84 -0.18 6.21
C GLN A 150 1.55 -1.62 6.62
N SER A 151 2.55 -2.32 7.18
CA SER A 151 2.46 -3.72 7.62
C SER A 151 2.27 -4.76 6.50
N PHE A 152 2.55 -4.38 5.26
CA PHE A 152 2.69 -5.26 4.10
C PHE A 152 3.57 -4.59 3.04
N GLN A 153 4.07 -5.36 2.09
CA GLN A 153 4.89 -4.82 1.01
C GLN A 153 4.43 -5.32 -0.35
N VAL A 154 4.44 -4.44 -1.31
CA VAL A 154 4.12 -4.69 -2.73
C VAL A 154 5.17 -4.06 -3.62
N THR A 155 5.25 -4.47 -4.88
CA THR A 155 6.15 -3.83 -5.85
C THR A 155 5.55 -2.53 -6.38
N PRO A 156 6.37 -1.56 -6.82
CA PRO A 156 5.88 -0.36 -7.51
C PRO A 156 4.99 -0.68 -8.72
N ILE A 157 5.31 -1.72 -9.47
CA ILE A 157 4.51 -2.12 -10.64
C ILE A 157 3.11 -2.64 -10.23
N GLN A 158 3.00 -3.39 -9.12
CA GLN A 158 1.70 -3.81 -8.61
C GLN A 158 0.83 -2.61 -8.23
N MET A 159 1.40 -1.60 -7.56
CA MET A 159 0.68 -0.37 -7.24
C MET A 159 0.26 0.39 -8.49
N ALA A 160 1.13 0.52 -9.49
CA ALA A 160 0.81 1.17 -10.76
C ALA A 160 -0.36 0.47 -11.49
N VAL A 161 -0.33 -0.85 -11.59
CA VAL A 161 -1.41 -1.65 -12.19
C VAL A 161 -2.72 -1.49 -11.43
N THR A 162 -2.65 -1.52 -10.09
CA THR A 162 -3.85 -1.38 -9.24
C THR A 162 -4.48 0.01 -9.37
N VAL A 163 -3.68 1.08 -9.28
CA VAL A 163 -4.18 2.45 -9.47
C VAL A 163 -4.74 2.64 -10.88
N SER A 164 -4.05 2.09 -11.90
CA SER A 164 -4.53 2.12 -13.29
C SER A 164 -5.89 1.47 -13.42
N SER A 165 -6.15 0.35 -12.74
CA SER A 165 -7.47 -0.31 -12.80
C SER A 165 -8.59 0.54 -12.22
N ILE A 166 -8.32 1.34 -11.19
CA ILE A 166 -9.32 2.23 -10.59
C ILE A 166 -9.70 3.35 -11.57
N ILE A 167 -8.72 3.96 -12.24
CA ILE A 167 -8.96 5.13 -13.11
C ILE A 167 -9.42 4.77 -14.52
N ASN A 168 -9.30 3.52 -14.95
CA ASN A 168 -9.71 3.06 -16.29
C ASN A 168 -11.04 2.31 -16.33
N GLY A 169 -11.86 2.43 -15.29
CA GLY A 169 -13.17 1.80 -15.21
C GLY A 169 -13.15 0.35 -14.71
N GLY A 170 -12.14 -0.05 -13.94
CA GLY A 170 -12.11 -1.35 -13.24
C GLY A 170 -11.35 -2.45 -13.98
N THR A 171 -10.71 -2.16 -15.10
CA THR A 171 -9.99 -3.17 -15.87
C THR A 171 -8.55 -3.30 -15.43
N ARG A 172 -8.17 -4.47 -14.89
CA ARG A 172 -6.75 -4.75 -14.60
C ARG A 172 -5.99 -5.03 -15.89
N VAL A 173 -4.92 -4.29 -16.11
CA VAL A 173 -4.04 -4.47 -17.28
C VAL A 173 -2.81 -5.30 -16.91
N THR A 174 -2.25 -6.03 -17.89
CA THR A 174 -0.94 -6.66 -17.78
C THR A 174 0.09 -5.69 -18.33
N PRO A 175 1.08 -5.24 -17.52
CA PRO A 175 2.13 -4.37 -18.01
C PRO A 175 3.09 -5.12 -18.93
N HIS A 176 3.70 -4.39 -19.88
CA HIS A 176 4.71 -4.91 -20.84
C HIS A 176 5.70 -3.81 -21.25
#